data_5b760ccefd2d9cc28273dab9f2204313
#
_entry.id   5b760ccefd2d9cc28273dab9f2204313
#
_cell.length_a   1.000
_cell.length_b   1.000
_cell.length_c   1.000
_cell.angle_alpha   90.00
_cell.angle_beta   90.00
_cell.angle_gamma   90.00
#
_symmetry.space_group_name_H-M   'P 1'
#
loop_
_entity.id
_entity.type
_entity.pdbx_description
1 polymer ?
#
loop_
_entity_poly.entity_id
_entity_poly.type
_entity_poly.pdbx_seq_one_letter_code
_entity_poly.pdbx_strand_id
1 'polypeptide(L)'
;ERLTKIGKAFGHPVDNYPLPFDLTYYKHQIPGGVISNTTTQLAALGIPEKLQEVLDEIPRILEELGHPIMITPFSQYIVTQAVLNVQLGRWEQCIDSMVEHAAGLFGIEDAGLPDMDPNLKDKLLSLPQAKKIKERADHIIEHLNSEPSAEELKKNLGLPPDASDEDFVLTYILMGEAMKNITPGGPDSYKKYL
;
A
#
# COMPACT_ATOMS: atom_id res chain seq x y z
N GLU A 1 35.03 -4.50 13.69
CA GLU A 1 36.05 -5.54 13.41
C GLU A 1 35.46 -6.94 13.14
N ARG A 2 34.54 -7.46 14.00
CA ARG A 2 33.98 -8.81 13.83
C ARG A 2 33.14 -8.92 12.54
N LEU A 3 32.28 -7.94 12.26
CA LEU A 3 31.47 -7.90 11.03
C LEU A 3 32.35 -7.77 9.78
N THR A 4 33.41 -6.99 9.84
CA THR A 4 34.37 -6.83 8.75
C THR A 4 35.07 -8.17 8.42
N LYS A 5 35.47 -8.94 9.45
CA LYS A 5 36.06 -10.28 9.26
C LYS A 5 35.06 -11.26 8.64
N ILE A 6 33.81 -11.25 9.12
CA ILE A 6 32.75 -12.09 8.58
C ILE A 6 32.45 -11.71 7.12
N GLY A 7 32.27 -10.43 6.82
CA GLY A 7 32.04 -9.96 5.46
C GLY A 7 33.13 -10.37 4.49
N LYS A 8 34.40 -10.21 4.88
CA LYS A 8 35.54 -10.67 4.07
C LYS A 8 35.53 -12.19 3.83
N ALA A 9 35.21 -12.98 4.86
CA ALA A 9 35.16 -14.43 4.75
C ALA A 9 34.08 -14.93 3.78
N PHE A 10 32.97 -14.19 3.64
CA PHE A 10 31.87 -14.50 2.73
C PHE A 10 31.90 -13.73 1.41
N GLY A 11 33.02 -13.06 1.08
CA GLY A 11 33.16 -12.32 -0.18
C GLY A 11 32.37 -10.99 -0.24
N HIS A 12 31.89 -10.50 0.91
CA HIS A 12 31.17 -9.25 1.04
C HIS A 12 31.98 -8.26 1.92
N PRO A 13 33.06 -7.66 1.40
CA PRO A 13 33.87 -6.74 2.19
C PRO A 13 33.04 -5.53 2.65
N VAL A 14 33.12 -5.22 3.94
CA VAL A 14 32.44 -4.07 4.57
C VAL A 14 33.43 -2.90 4.67
N ASP A 15 34.15 -2.62 3.60
CA ASP A 15 35.25 -1.64 3.62
C ASP A 15 34.75 -0.20 3.53
N ASN A 16 33.46 0.00 3.17
CA ASN A 16 32.82 1.31 3.02
C ASN A 16 31.93 1.70 4.21
N TYR A 17 32.21 1.18 5.40
CA TYR A 17 31.43 1.56 6.57
C TYR A 17 32.24 2.53 7.48
N PRO A 18 31.62 3.61 7.98
CA PRO A 18 30.22 4.01 7.76
C PRO A 18 29.99 4.51 6.32
N LEU A 19 28.81 4.17 5.77
CA LEU A 19 28.38 4.73 4.49
C LEU A 19 28.32 6.26 4.61
N PRO A 20 28.67 7.00 3.54
CA PRO A 20 28.52 8.45 3.54
C PRO A 20 27.04 8.79 3.80
N PHE A 21 26.80 9.79 4.63
CA PHE A 21 25.48 10.27 4.93
C PHE A 21 24.87 10.94 3.69
N ASP A 22 23.76 10.42 3.20
CA ASP A 22 23.07 10.92 2.02
C ASP A 22 21.81 11.70 2.42
N LEU A 23 21.82 13.01 2.16
CA LEU A 23 20.69 13.89 2.42
C LEU A 23 19.55 13.76 1.38
N THR A 24 19.79 13.12 0.26
CA THR A 24 18.79 12.97 -0.80
C THR A 24 17.57 12.17 -0.35
N TYR A 25 17.78 11.26 0.62
CA TYR A 25 16.66 10.53 1.26
C TYR A 25 15.59 11.48 1.82
N TYR A 26 15.98 12.59 2.43
CA TYR A 26 14.99 13.54 2.97
C TYR A 26 14.19 14.28 1.90
N LYS A 27 14.66 14.27 0.65
CA LYS A 27 13.95 14.87 -0.48
C LYS A 27 12.91 13.91 -1.06
N HIS A 28 13.31 12.67 -1.36
CA HIS A 28 12.41 11.69 -1.98
C HIS A 28 11.67 10.80 -0.98
N GLN A 29 12.15 10.66 0.25
CA GLN A 29 11.55 9.88 1.35
C GLN A 29 11.28 8.39 1.01
N ILE A 30 11.96 7.86 0.00
CA ILE A 30 11.75 6.48 -0.46
C ILE A 30 12.57 5.51 0.38
N PRO A 31 11.95 4.46 0.97
CA PRO A 31 12.66 3.42 1.69
C PRO A 31 13.70 2.70 0.82
N GLY A 32 14.85 2.36 1.40
CA GLY A 32 15.96 1.75 0.66
C GLY A 32 15.59 0.47 -0.10
N GLY A 33 14.67 -0.35 0.43
CA GLY A 33 14.16 -1.53 -0.26
C GLY A 33 13.41 -1.18 -1.55
N VAL A 34 12.65 -0.08 -1.56
CA VAL A 34 11.95 0.39 -2.77
C VAL A 34 12.95 0.89 -3.81
N ILE A 35 14.00 1.61 -3.39
CA ILE A 35 15.07 2.06 -4.30
C ILE A 35 15.75 0.85 -4.97
N SER A 36 16.09 -0.19 -4.19
CA SER A 36 16.69 -1.41 -4.73
C SER A 36 15.81 -2.10 -5.77
N ASN A 37 14.49 -2.20 -5.50
CA ASN A 37 13.53 -2.74 -6.44
C ASN A 37 13.43 -1.88 -7.70
N THR A 38 13.38 -0.57 -7.56
CA THR A 38 13.34 0.37 -8.69
C THR A 38 14.57 0.25 -9.58
N THR A 39 15.76 0.17 -8.97
CA THR A 39 17.02 -0.06 -9.69
C THR A 39 16.94 -1.35 -10.53
N THR A 40 16.44 -2.44 -9.94
CA THR A 40 16.28 -3.72 -10.65
C THR A 40 15.25 -3.60 -11.79
N GLN A 41 14.13 -2.93 -11.57
CA GLN A 41 13.10 -2.70 -12.59
C GLN A 41 13.62 -1.85 -13.76
N LEU A 42 14.34 -0.75 -13.48
CA LEU A 42 14.93 0.09 -14.52
C LEU A 42 15.98 -0.66 -15.33
N ALA A 43 16.78 -1.53 -14.67
CA ALA A 43 17.72 -2.40 -15.37
C ALA A 43 17.01 -3.40 -16.29
N ALA A 44 15.90 -4.00 -15.83
CA ALA A 44 15.09 -4.91 -16.64
C ALA A 44 14.43 -4.20 -17.84
N LEU A 45 14.10 -2.92 -17.70
CA LEU A 45 13.58 -2.07 -18.77
C LEU A 45 14.68 -1.55 -19.73
N GLY A 46 15.96 -1.81 -19.42
CA GLY A 46 17.09 -1.36 -20.24
C GLY A 46 17.44 0.12 -20.09
N ILE A 47 17.01 0.75 -19.00
CA ILE A 47 17.22 2.18 -18.73
C ILE A 47 17.75 2.43 -17.30
N PRO A 48 18.78 1.69 -16.82
CA PRO A 48 19.29 1.82 -15.45
C PRO A 48 19.84 3.23 -15.16
N GLU A 49 20.27 3.97 -16.17
CA GLU A 49 20.77 5.34 -16.07
C GLU A 49 19.70 6.35 -15.65
N LYS A 50 18.41 6.00 -15.79
CA LYS A 50 17.28 6.88 -15.44
C LYS A 50 16.98 6.94 -13.94
N LEU A 51 17.67 6.16 -13.10
CA LEU A 51 17.39 6.12 -11.66
C LEU A 51 17.41 7.52 -11.02
N GLN A 52 18.41 8.35 -11.35
CA GLN A 52 18.50 9.68 -10.77
C GLN A 52 17.33 10.57 -11.21
N GLU A 53 16.95 10.52 -12.49
CA GLU A 53 15.80 11.28 -13.00
C GLU A 53 14.49 10.86 -12.29
N VAL A 54 14.32 9.56 -12.02
CA VAL A 54 13.17 9.05 -11.27
C VAL A 54 13.18 9.56 -9.83
N LEU A 55 14.34 9.53 -9.17
CA LEU A 55 14.46 10.05 -7.79
C LEU A 55 14.23 11.56 -7.71
N ASP A 56 14.63 12.31 -8.73
CA ASP A 56 14.42 13.77 -8.81
C ASP A 56 12.96 14.13 -9.15
N GLU A 57 12.22 13.24 -9.79
CA GLU A 57 10.79 13.43 -10.10
C GLU A 57 9.89 13.21 -8.88
N ILE A 58 10.29 12.35 -7.93
CA ILE A 58 9.49 12.01 -6.75
C ILE A 58 9.12 13.22 -5.90
N PRO A 59 10.02 14.13 -5.52
CA PRO A 59 9.66 15.33 -4.76
C PRO A 59 8.59 16.20 -5.43
N ARG A 60 8.60 16.28 -6.76
CA ARG A 60 7.60 17.03 -7.53
C ARG A 60 6.22 16.38 -7.46
N ILE A 61 6.19 15.04 -7.58
CA ILE A 61 4.95 14.28 -7.42
C ILE A 61 4.40 14.45 -6.01
N LEU A 62 5.27 14.39 -4.99
CA LEU A 62 4.86 14.58 -3.59
C LEU A 62 4.24 15.96 -3.36
N GLU A 63 4.86 17.01 -3.88
CA GLU A 63 4.35 18.38 -3.78
C GLU A 63 2.97 18.49 -4.44
N GLU A 64 2.82 17.96 -5.65
CA GLU A 64 1.55 18.00 -6.39
C GLU A 64 0.45 17.17 -5.75
N LEU A 65 0.79 16.09 -5.03
CA LEU A 65 -0.17 15.23 -4.32
C LEU A 65 -0.50 15.73 -2.91
N GLY A 66 0.07 16.85 -2.45
CA GLY A 66 -0.17 17.40 -1.12
C GLY A 66 0.63 16.69 -0.01
N HIS A 67 1.82 16.19 -0.33
CA HIS A 67 2.73 15.53 0.60
C HIS A 67 2.13 14.34 1.39
N PRO A 68 1.57 13.34 0.70
CA PRO A 68 1.02 12.15 1.36
C PRO A 68 2.09 11.41 2.17
N ILE A 69 1.65 10.68 3.19
CA ILE A 69 2.55 9.88 4.02
C ILE A 69 3.21 8.77 3.17
N MET A 70 4.55 8.74 3.16
CA MET A 70 5.35 7.82 2.35
C MET A 70 5.55 6.46 3.02
N ILE A 71 4.44 5.78 3.35
CA ILE A 71 4.41 4.41 3.86
C ILE A 71 4.00 3.42 2.77
N THR A 72 4.29 2.15 2.97
CA THR A 72 3.83 1.05 2.10
C THR A 72 2.29 0.93 2.16
N PRO A 73 1.60 0.81 1.02
CA PRO A 73 2.12 0.67 -0.36
C PRO A 73 2.33 1.99 -1.11
N PHE A 74 1.99 3.14 -0.51
CA PHE A 74 1.93 4.43 -1.20
C PHE A 74 3.28 4.85 -1.81
N SER A 75 4.39 4.63 -1.10
CA SER A 75 5.73 4.89 -1.63
C SER A 75 6.04 4.14 -2.93
N GLN A 76 5.50 2.93 -3.11
CA GLN A 76 5.64 2.16 -4.35
C GLN A 76 4.82 2.76 -5.49
N TYR A 77 3.63 3.27 -5.20
CA TYR A 77 2.79 3.95 -6.19
C TYR A 77 3.46 5.22 -6.71
N ILE A 78 4.03 6.04 -5.81
CA ILE A 78 4.78 7.25 -6.16
C ILE A 78 5.96 6.91 -7.08
N VAL A 79 6.75 5.91 -6.74
CA VAL A 79 7.90 5.50 -7.55
C VAL A 79 7.46 4.97 -8.92
N THR A 80 6.40 4.16 -8.98
CA THR A 80 5.86 3.67 -10.25
C THR A 80 5.38 4.83 -11.13
N GLN A 81 4.69 5.80 -10.55
CA GLN A 81 4.28 7.00 -11.29
C GLN A 81 5.48 7.83 -11.75
N ALA A 82 6.52 7.96 -10.91
CA ALA A 82 7.75 8.67 -11.29
C ALA A 82 8.46 8.01 -12.48
N VAL A 83 8.53 6.68 -12.51
CA VAL A 83 9.06 5.94 -13.67
C VAL A 83 8.25 6.22 -14.92
N LEU A 84 6.92 6.21 -14.86
CA LEU A 84 6.06 6.54 -16.01
C LEU A 84 6.25 8.00 -16.47
N ASN A 85 6.32 8.94 -15.54
CA ASN A 85 6.55 10.35 -15.83
C ASN A 85 7.86 10.57 -16.58
N VAL A 86 8.93 9.88 -16.18
CA VAL A 86 10.26 9.97 -16.80
C VAL A 86 10.29 9.31 -18.18
N GLN A 87 9.54 8.22 -18.39
CA GLN A 87 9.53 7.49 -19.63
C GLN A 87 8.61 8.09 -20.70
N LEU A 88 7.44 8.52 -20.29
CA LEU A 88 6.33 8.85 -21.20
C LEU A 88 5.96 10.33 -21.20
N GLY A 89 6.47 11.09 -20.24
CA GLY A 89 6.08 12.47 -19.99
C GLY A 89 5.18 12.59 -18.75
N ARG A 90 5.30 13.76 -18.08
CA ARG A 90 4.63 13.99 -16.81
C ARG A 90 3.12 13.90 -16.93
N TRP A 91 2.55 12.96 -16.18
CA TRP A 91 1.12 12.72 -16.12
C TRP A 91 0.45 12.39 -17.48
N GLU A 92 1.23 11.92 -18.47
CA GLU A 92 0.67 11.41 -19.73
C GLU A 92 -0.01 10.06 -19.52
N GLN A 93 0.56 9.24 -18.66
CA GLN A 93 -0.07 8.02 -18.16
C GLN A 93 -0.09 8.03 -16.64
N CYS A 94 -1.22 7.64 -16.08
CA CYS A 94 -1.41 7.60 -14.64
C CYS A 94 -1.84 6.19 -14.22
N ILE A 95 -1.20 5.69 -13.17
CA ILE A 95 -1.64 4.43 -12.54
C ILE A 95 -2.96 4.65 -11.79
N ASP A 96 -3.75 3.61 -11.67
CA ASP A 96 -5.06 3.66 -10.99
C ASP A 96 -4.95 4.19 -9.57
N SER A 97 -3.87 3.84 -8.85
CA SER A 97 -3.66 4.32 -7.48
C SER A 97 -3.53 5.84 -7.35
N MET A 98 -3.07 6.56 -8.39
CA MET A 98 -3.07 8.02 -8.38
C MET A 98 -4.48 8.58 -8.53
N VAL A 99 -5.31 7.92 -9.33
CA VAL A 99 -6.73 8.27 -9.48
C VAL A 99 -7.52 7.94 -8.21
N GLU A 100 -7.23 6.79 -7.59
CA GLU A 100 -7.79 6.39 -6.29
C GLU A 100 -7.45 7.41 -5.19
N HIS A 101 -6.20 7.90 -5.18
CA HIS A 101 -5.78 8.96 -4.27
C HIS A 101 -6.59 10.25 -4.51
N ALA A 102 -6.67 10.72 -5.75
CA ALA A 102 -7.42 11.93 -6.10
C ALA A 102 -8.92 11.81 -5.77
N ALA A 103 -9.46 10.59 -5.83
CA ALA A 103 -10.84 10.27 -5.44
C ALA A 103 -11.04 10.15 -3.91
N GLY A 104 -9.98 10.23 -3.11
CA GLY A 104 -10.06 10.17 -1.64
C GLY A 104 -10.14 8.75 -1.06
N LEU A 105 -9.86 7.71 -1.84
CA LEU A 105 -9.98 6.31 -1.39
C LEU A 105 -8.90 5.89 -0.38
N PHE A 106 -7.82 6.65 -0.26
CA PHE A 106 -6.76 6.41 0.75
C PHE A 106 -6.93 7.26 2.02
N GLY A 107 -8.08 7.88 2.19
CA GLY A 107 -8.36 8.86 3.23
C GLY A 107 -8.18 10.30 2.73
N ILE A 108 -8.64 11.24 3.54
CA ILE A 108 -8.64 12.66 3.16
C ILE A 108 -7.46 13.37 3.83
N GLU A 109 -7.39 13.36 5.14
CA GLU A 109 -6.42 14.15 5.92
C GLU A 109 -5.01 13.54 5.83
N ASP A 110 -4.85 12.27 6.19
CA ASP A 110 -3.55 11.59 6.23
C ASP A 110 -2.92 11.39 4.85
N ALA A 111 -3.74 11.41 3.80
CA ALA A 111 -3.27 11.28 2.42
C ALA A 111 -2.85 12.61 1.77
N GLY A 112 -2.95 13.75 2.48
CA GLY A 112 -2.60 15.06 1.94
C GLY A 112 -3.57 15.59 0.88
N LEU A 113 -4.75 14.98 0.74
CA LEU A 113 -5.71 15.32 -0.32
C LEU A 113 -6.21 16.78 -0.28
N PRO A 114 -6.35 17.46 0.87
CA PRO A 114 -6.71 18.87 0.92
C PRO A 114 -5.67 19.79 0.29
N ASP A 115 -4.39 19.41 0.33
CA ASP A 115 -3.27 20.19 -0.17
C ASP A 115 -2.83 19.76 -1.59
N MET A 116 -3.54 18.83 -2.20
CA MET A 116 -3.28 18.36 -3.57
C MET A 116 -3.50 19.47 -4.58
N ASP A 117 -2.63 19.59 -5.60
CA ASP A 117 -2.81 20.52 -6.72
C ASP A 117 -4.17 20.32 -7.39
N PRO A 118 -5.04 21.36 -7.42
CA PRO A 118 -6.38 21.24 -7.96
C PRO A 118 -6.40 20.84 -9.45
N ASN A 119 -5.44 21.34 -10.25
CA ASN A 119 -5.40 21.03 -11.67
C ASN A 119 -5.02 19.56 -11.91
N LEU A 120 -4.08 19.03 -11.10
CA LEU A 120 -3.74 17.61 -11.15
C LEU A 120 -4.93 16.76 -10.70
N LYS A 121 -5.61 17.14 -9.63
CA LYS A 121 -6.82 16.45 -9.15
C LYS A 121 -7.89 16.37 -10.23
N ASP A 122 -8.21 17.48 -10.86
CA ASP A 122 -9.19 17.53 -11.94
C ASP A 122 -8.75 16.69 -13.14
N LYS A 123 -7.46 16.75 -13.50
CA LYS A 123 -6.89 15.89 -14.56
C LYS A 123 -7.08 14.41 -14.26
N LEU A 124 -6.70 13.95 -13.06
CA LEU A 124 -6.80 12.55 -12.66
C LEU A 124 -8.27 12.08 -12.62
N LEU A 125 -9.17 12.88 -12.08
CA LEU A 125 -10.59 12.56 -11.99
C LEU A 125 -11.31 12.62 -13.34
N SER A 126 -10.73 13.26 -14.38
CA SER A 126 -11.25 13.26 -15.73
C SER A 126 -10.83 12.04 -16.56
N LEU A 127 -9.89 11.23 -16.07
CA LEU A 127 -9.41 10.05 -16.78
C LEU A 127 -10.51 8.99 -16.95
N PRO A 128 -10.50 8.21 -18.04
CA PRO A 128 -11.52 7.18 -18.29
C PRO A 128 -11.66 6.15 -17.16
N GLN A 129 -10.54 5.82 -16.46
CA GLN A 129 -10.54 4.90 -15.32
C GLN A 129 -11.21 5.47 -14.08
N ALA A 130 -11.28 6.79 -13.92
CA ALA A 130 -11.86 7.42 -12.74
C ALA A 130 -13.32 7.02 -12.51
N LYS A 131 -14.11 6.88 -13.58
CA LYS A 131 -15.49 6.42 -13.48
C LYS A 131 -15.59 5.02 -12.90
N LYS A 132 -14.79 4.08 -13.40
CA LYS A 132 -14.76 2.70 -12.89
C LYS A 132 -14.29 2.61 -11.44
N ILE A 133 -13.28 3.43 -11.10
CA ILE A 133 -12.75 3.52 -9.74
C ILE A 133 -13.83 4.02 -8.79
N LYS A 134 -14.56 5.05 -9.17
CA LYS A 134 -15.67 5.59 -8.37
C LYS A 134 -16.78 4.57 -8.20
N GLU A 135 -17.23 3.95 -9.27
CA GLU A 135 -18.26 2.89 -9.23
C GLU A 135 -17.84 1.76 -8.27
N ARG A 136 -16.57 1.34 -8.32
CA ARG A 136 -16.02 0.32 -7.40
C ARG A 136 -16.00 0.82 -5.95
N ALA A 137 -15.63 2.07 -5.72
CA ALA A 137 -15.61 2.68 -4.39
C ALA A 137 -17.01 2.78 -3.80
N ASP A 138 -17.97 3.27 -4.58
CA ASP A 138 -19.37 3.38 -4.16
C ASP A 138 -19.94 1.99 -3.80
N HIS A 139 -19.62 0.95 -4.58
CA HIS A 139 -20.02 -0.43 -4.28
C HIS A 139 -19.38 -0.96 -2.98
N ILE A 140 -18.08 -0.68 -2.75
CA ILE A 140 -17.39 -1.09 -1.51
C ILE A 140 -18.03 -0.39 -0.31
N ILE A 141 -18.30 0.92 -0.40
CA ILE A 141 -18.94 1.69 0.68
C ILE A 141 -20.35 1.17 0.96
N GLU A 142 -21.14 0.89 -0.09
CA GLU A 142 -22.46 0.30 0.05
C GLU A 142 -22.40 -1.07 0.75
N HIS A 143 -21.46 -1.93 0.35
CA HIS A 143 -21.23 -3.22 0.97
C HIS A 143 -20.86 -3.09 2.44
N LEU A 144 -19.89 -2.22 2.78
CA LEU A 144 -19.49 -1.97 4.17
C LEU A 144 -20.65 -1.46 5.03
N ASN A 145 -21.48 -0.57 4.47
CA ASN A 145 -22.67 -0.05 5.17
C ASN A 145 -23.78 -1.09 5.32
N SER A 146 -23.77 -2.14 4.51
CA SER A 146 -24.73 -3.26 4.57
C SER A 146 -24.24 -4.45 5.39
N GLU A 147 -23.02 -4.41 5.91
CA GLU A 147 -22.51 -5.47 6.74
C GLU A 147 -23.33 -5.63 8.03
N PRO A 148 -23.64 -6.88 8.42
CA PRO A 148 -24.37 -7.13 9.65
C PRO A 148 -23.57 -6.66 10.86
N SER A 149 -24.29 -6.22 11.90
CA SER A 149 -23.67 -5.84 13.17
C SER A 149 -22.88 -7.00 13.80
N ALA A 150 -21.94 -6.67 14.70
CA ALA A 150 -21.19 -7.70 15.43
C ALA A 150 -22.12 -8.69 16.17
N GLU A 151 -23.24 -8.22 16.68
CA GLU A 151 -24.25 -9.06 17.34
C GLU A 151 -24.93 -10.04 16.35
N GLU A 152 -25.28 -9.56 15.17
CA GLU A 152 -25.84 -10.41 14.11
C GLU A 152 -24.79 -11.42 13.62
N LEU A 153 -23.54 -11.01 13.47
CA LEU A 153 -22.45 -11.91 13.09
C LEU A 153 -22.19 -12.97 14.17
N LYS A 154 -22.15 -12.61 15.47
CA LYS A 154 -22.04 -13.56 16.57
C LYS A 154 -23.17 -14.61 16.51
N LYS A 155 -24.39 -14.15 16.28
CA LYS A 155 -25.57 -15.04 16.12
C LYS A 155 -25.44 -15.95 14.90
N ASN A 156 -25.01 -15.40 13.76
CA ASN A 156 -24.83 -16.18 12.52
C ASN A 156 -23.72 -17.23 12.65
N LEU A 157 -22.71 -16.96 13.46
CA LEU A 157 -21.63 -17.90 13.78
C LEU A 157 -22.04 -18.94 14.86
N GLY A 158 -23.24 -18.82 15.42
CA GLY A 158 -23.69 -19.72 16.49
C GLY A 158 -22.99 -19.50 17.83
N LEU A 159 -22.35 -18.34 18.01
CA LEU A 159 -21.72 -17.97 19.28
C LEU A 159 -22.79 -17.62 20.33
N PRO A 160 -22.52 -17.89 21.61
CA PRO A 160 -23.40 -17.45 22.67
C PRO A 160 -23.43 -15.92 22.75
N PRO A 161 -24.56 -15.31 23.19
CA PRO A 161 -24.69 -13.84 23.25
C PRO A 161 -23.66 -13.15 24.14
N ASP A 162 -23.13 -13.86 25.13
CA ASP A 162 -22.08 -13.42 26.06
C ASP A 162 -20.66 -13.79 25.61
N ALA A 163 -20.49 -14.28 24.38
CA ALA A 163 -19.16 -14.56 23.83
C ALA A 163 -18.30 -13.30 23.84
N SER A 164 -17.04 -13.46 24.29
CA SER A 164 -16.11 -12.37 24.30
C SER A 164 -15.85 -11.82 22.89
N ASP A 165 -15.43 -10.58 22.78
CA ASP A 165 -15.05 -10.01 21.49
C ASP A 165 -13.81 -10.70 20.89
N GLU A 166 -12.93 -11.21 21.76
CA GLU A 166 -11.77 -12.00 21.36
C GLU A 166 -12.21 -13.33 20.70
N ASP A 167 -13.11 -14.08 21.34
CA ASP A 167 -13.66 -15.32 20.78
C ASP A 167 -14.40 -15.07 19.46
N PHE A 168 -15.14 -13.96 19.40
CA PHE A 168 -15.83 -13.56 18.18
C PHE A 168 -14.85 -13.26 17.05
N VAL A 169 -13.86 -12.40 17.28
CA VAL A 169 -12.88 -12.01 16.28
C VAL A 169 -12.07 -13.23 15.80
N LEU A 170 -11.58 -14.05 16.73
CA LEU A 170 -10.86 -15.27 16.38
C LEU A 170 -11.70 -16.22 15.55
N THR A 171 -12.98 -16.45 15.94
CA THR A 171 -13.90 -17.30 15.19
C THR A 171 -14.17 -16.74 13.81
N TYR A 172 -14.44 -15.44 13.70
CA TYR A 172 -14.73 -14.78 12.44
C TYR A 172 -13.53 -14.81 11.47
N ILE A 173 -12.32 -14.53 11.96
CA ILE A 173 -11.09 -14.49 11.14
C ILE A 173 -10.64 -15.91 10.74
N LEU A 174 -10.62 -16.85 11.69
CA LEU A 174 -10.05 -18.17 11.45
C LEU A 174 -11.01 -19.11 10.73
N MET A 175 -12.30 -18.96 10.95
CA MET A 175 -13.30 -19.90 10.45
C MET A 175 -14.18 -19.31 9.34
N GLY A 176 -14.33 -17.99 9.27
CA GLY A 176 -14.98 -17.25 8.19
C GLY A 176 -16.13 -17.99 7.49
N GLU A 177 -16.10 -18.00 6.17
CA GLU A 177 -17.11 -18.73 5.37
C GLU A 177 -17.07 -20.26 5.53
N ALA A 178 -15.94 -20.83 5.99
CA ALA A 178 -15.85 -22.27 6.26
C ALA A 178 -16.82 -22.71 7.37
N MET A 179 -17.18 -21.80 8.28
CA MET A 179 -18.19 -22.07 9.32
C MET A 179 -19.58 -22.27 8.76
N LYS A 180 -19.92 -21.72 7.59
CA LYS A 180 -21.23 -21.94 6.95
C LYS A 180 -21.45 -23.41 6.57
N ASN A 181 -20.35 -24.18 6.44
CA ASN A 181 -20.36 -25.58 6.05
C ASN A 181 -20.09 -26.54 7.22
N ILE A 182 -19.81 -26.03 8.42
CA ILE A 182 -19.65 -26.85 9.62
C ILE A 182 -21.02 -26.93 10.29
N THR A 183 -21.60 -28.12 10.30
CA THR A 183 -22.87 -28.38 11.00
C THR A 183 -22.75 -27.87 12.45
N PRO A 184 -23.75 -27.14 12.98
CA PRO A 184 -23.65 -26.53 14.31
C PRO A 184 -23.54 -27.61 15.39
N GLY A 185 -22.32 -27.90 15.78
CA GLY A 185 -21.97 -28.83 16.85
C GLY A 185 -21.65 -28.15 18.18
N GLY A 186 -21.99 -26.89 18.31
CA GLY A 186 -21.66 -26.08 19.51
C GLY A 186 -20.17 -25.80 19.68
N PRO A 187 -19.79 -25.04 20.73
CA PRO A 187 -18.42 -24.59 20.97
C PRO A 187 -17.38 -25.71 21.18
N ASP A 188 -17.80 -26.95 21.30
CA ASP A 188 -16.91 -28.10 21.47
C ASP A 188 -16.48 -28.76 20.15
N SER A 189 -17.06 -28.36 19.01
CA SER A 189 -16.73 -28.97 17.71
C SER A 189 -15.32 -28.64 17.22
N TYR A 190 -14.76 -27.48 17.61
CA TYR A 190 -13.41 -27.10 17.24
C TYR A 190 -12.33 -27.69 18.14
N LYS A 191 -12.66 -28.10 19.38
CA LYS A 191 -11.72 -28.81 20.27
C LYS A 191 -11.22 -30.13 19.68
N LYS A 192 -11.86 -30.61 18.62
CA LYS A 192 -11.45 -31.81 17.89
C LYS A 192 -10.27 -31.57 16.97
N TYR A 193 -9.92 -30.29 16.69
CA TYR A 193 -8.85 -29.89 15.77
C TYR A 193 -7.72 -29.12 16.44
N LEU A 194 -7.79 -28.90 17.77
CA LEU A 194 -6.71 -28.47 18.64
C LEU A 194 -6.15 -29.67 19.41
#